data_7c0c4b55a4d2a2d1942a850c770364ac
#
_entry.id   7c0c4b55a4d2a2d1942a850c770364ac
#
_cell.length_a   1.000
_cell.length_b   1.000
_cell.length_c   1.000
_cell.angle_alpha   90.00
_cell.angle_beta   90.00
_cell.angle_gamma   90.00
#
_symmetry.space_group_name_H-M   'P 1'
#
loop_
_entity.id
_entity.type
_entity.pdbx_description
1 polymer ?
#
loop_
_entity_poly.entity_id
_entity_poly.type
_entity_poly.pdbx_seq_one_letter_code
_entity_poly.pdbx_strand_id
1 'polypeptide(L)'
;MDIWALNLRHLAAIARIAELGSMSAAAQAVNLTQPAITQALARIEEITATRLFERRHDGMVPTPAAGLLVPRIAAALDHIASPHVTMSRMRAMLALADSGSYSGASTLTGLSLPSLHRAVADLSLALRRKLVERRGKGVILTDSGATLARAFRLARVELQAGLDELAALRGHETRRISVGAMPLSRARVLPAAVTRFLRRYPQVRVSIVEGARLELVEPLRNGAIDLMVGALREPLLEPDLVQQALFDDLPAIIARRGHPLEGTAPGLSSLAAYPWIVAAPGAPLRDSWERMFAEAGLPLPPVPIESGSVMTIRQLLIDSDFLTLLSPDQVAVELEAGWLVALGRAPAGLERRIGMTTRASWRPTSVQAEFVRDLLAVVGREEQGIDARG
;
A
#
# COMPACT_ATOMS: atom_id res chain seq x y z
N MET A 1 -20.30 -0.95 -8.05
CA MET A 1 -20.50 -2.13 -8.95
C MET A 1 -19.80 -3.33 -8.35
N ASP A 2 -20.38 -4.54 -8.47
CA ASP A 2 -19.78 -5.76 -7.95
C ASP A 2 -18.88 -6.40 -9.03
N ILE A 3 -17.57 -6.50 -8.79
CA ILE A 3 -16.64 -7.15 -9.71
C ILE A 3 -16.97 -8.63 -9.95
N TRP A 4 -17.63 -9.27 -8.98
CA TRP A 4 -17.99 -10.70 -9.09
C TRP A 4 -19.11 -10.98 -10.10
N ALA A 5 -19.79 -9.92 -10.59
CA ALA A 5 -20.74 -10.01 -11.70
C ALA A 5 -20.07 -10.05 -13.08
N LEU A 6 -18.75 -9.76 -13.13
CA LEU A 6 -17.97 -9.78 -14.37
C LEU A 6 -17.66 -11.24 -14.81
N ASN A 7 -17.36 -11.40 -16.08
CA ASN A 7 -16.93 -12.68 -16.66
C ASN A 7 -15.55 -12.50 -17.32
N LEU A 8 -14.55 -13.27 -16.87
CA LEU A 8 -13.16 -13.15 -17.38
C LEU A 8 -13.05 -13.39 -18.89
N ARG A 9 -13.86 -14.28 -19.47
CA ARG A 9 -13.89 -14.48 -20.91
C ARG A 9 -14.44 -13.26 -21.66
N HIS A 10 -15.46 -12.59 -21.09
CA HIS A 10 -15.97 -11.34 -21.64
C HIS A 10 -14.91 -10.22 -21.55
N LEU A 11 -14.20 -10.13 -20.43
CA LEU A 11 -13.10 -9.17 -20.26
C LEU A 11 -11.98 -9.43 -21.27
N ALA A 12 -11.59 -10.69 -21.48
CA ALA A 12 -10.60 -11.04 -22.50
C ALA A 12 -11.08 -10.64 -23.92
N ALA A 13 -12.36 -10.84 -24.21
CA ALA A 13 -12.95 -10.41 -25.46
C ALA A 13 -12.86 -8.88 -25.66
N ILE A 14 -13.18 -8.09 -24.62
CA ILE A 14 -13.05 -6.63 -24.62
C ILE A 14 -11.62 -6.18 -24.90
N ALA A 15 -10.63 -6.79 -24.22
CA ALA A 15 -9.22 -6.49 -24.47
C ALA A 15 -8.83 -6.75 -25.92
N ARG A 16 -9.28 -7.86 -26.52
CA ARG A 16 -8.99 -8.18 -27.93
C ARG A 16 -9.73 -7.28 -28.91
N ILE A 17 -10.95 -6.82 -28.63
CA ILE A 17 -11.62 -5.83 -29.46
C ILE A 17 -10.79 -4.53 -29.52
N ALA A 18 -10.29 -4.07 -28.36
CA ALA A 18 -9.48 -2.87 -28.31
C ALA A 18 -8.15 -2.99 -29.08
N GLU A 19 -7.52 -4.17 -28.99
CA GLU A 19 -6.24 -4.45 -29.66
C GLU A 19 -6.39 -4.58 -31.18
N LEU A 20 -7.43 -5.30 -31.62
CA LEU A 20 -7.58 -5.70 -33.03
C LEU A 20 -8.52 -4.79 -33.84
N GLY A 21 -9.25 -3.88 -33.18
CA GLY A 21 -10.22 -2.98 -33.82
C GLY A 21 -11.39 -3.69 -34.50
N SER A 22 -11.56 -5.02 -34.34
CA SER A 22 -12.51 -5.83 -35.06
C SER A 22 -13.18 -6.88 -34.14
N MET A 23 -14.50 -6.91 -34.18
CA MET A 23 -15.30 -7.92 -33.46
C MET A 23 -15.03 -9.35 -33.98
N SER A 24 -14.87 -9.49 -35.28
CA SER A 24 -14.62 -10.79 -35.91
C SER A 24 -13.20 -11.31 -35.57
N ALA A 25 -12.19 -10.46 -35.70
CA ALA A 25 -10.82 -10.82 -35.31
C ALA A 25 -10.71 -11.14 -33.80
N ALA A 26 -11.36 -10.34 -32.96
CA ALA A 26 -11.42 -10.62 -31.53
C ALA A 26 -12.10 -11.97 -31.22
N ALA A 27 -13.18 -12.31 -31.93
CA ALA A 27 -13.86 -13.58 -31.75
C ALA A 27 -12.95 -14.78 -32.03
N GLN A 28 -12.20 -14.71 -33.14
CA GLN A 28 -11.20 -15.73 -33.47
C GLN A 28 -10.10 -15.84 -32.43
N ALA A 29 -9.57 -14.71 -31.96
CA ALA A 29 -8.47 -14.66 -30.97
C ALA A 29 -8.83 -15.28 -29.62
N VAL A 30 -10.11 -15.25 -29.19
CA VAL A 30 -10.57 -15.82 -27.91
C VAL A 30 -11.37 -17.12 -28.09
N ASN A 31 -11.40 -17.70 -29.28
CA ASN A 31 -12.16 -18.92 -29.59
C ASN A 31 -13.66 -18.80 -29.25
N LEU A 32 -14.27 -17.67 -29.62
CA LEU A 32 -15.71 -17.42 -29.46
C LEU A 32 -16.33 -17.12 -30.84
N THR A 33 -17.66 -17.21 -30.89
CA THR A 33 -18.40 -16.76 -32.07
C THR A 33 -18.60 -15.24 -32.06
N GLN A 34 -18.78 -14.59 -33.19
CA GLN A 34 -19.04 -13.15 -33.27
C GLN A 34 -20.31 -12.73 -32.48
N PRO A 35 -21.44 -13.48 -32.50
CA PRO A 35 -22.57 -13.18 -31.62
C PRO A 35 -22.22 -13.23 -30.14
N ALA A 36 -21.38 -14.17 -29.72
CA ALA A 36 -20.94 -14.26 -28.31
C ALA A 36 -20.09 -13.06 -27.90
N ILE A 37 -19.21 -12.56 -28.79
CA ILE A 37 -18.44 -11.32 -28.53
C ILE A 37 -19.37 -10.11 -28.44
N THR A 38 -20.35 -10.00 -29.33
CA THR A 38 -21.35 -8.92 -29.28
C THR A 38 -22.12 -8.92 -27.96
N GLN A 39 -22.54 -10.10 -27.51
CA GLN A 39 -23.22 -10.25 -26.23
C GLN A 39 -22.27 -9.95 -25.03
N ALA A 40 -21.01 -10.37 -25.12
CA ALA A 40 -20.01 -10.05 -24.11
C ALA A 40 -19.79 -8.54 -23.94
N LEU A 41 -19.66 -7.81 -25.05
CA LEU A 41 -19.53 -6.36 -25.07
C LEU A 41 -20.79 -5.71 -24.48
N ALA A 42 -21.96 -6.05 -24.97
CA ALA A 42 -23.24 -5.50 -24.48
C ALA A 42 -23.40 -5.73 -22.96
N ARG A 43 -23.03 -6.91 -22.48
CA ARG A 43 -23.10 -7.22 -21.04
C ARG A 43 -22.16 -6.38 -20.19
N ILE A 44 -20.92 -6.14 -20.65
CA ILE A 44 -19.98 -5.29 -19.91
C ILE A 44 -20.44 -3.82 -19.94
N GLU A 45 -20.89 -3.33 -21.10
CA GLU A 45 -21.44 -1.96 -21.22
C GLU A 45 -22.70 -1.77 -20.37
N GLU A 46 -23.56 -2.78 -20.25
CA GLU A 46 -24.71 -2.78 -19.35
C GLU A 46 -24.27 -2.70 -17.86
N ILE A 47 -23.34 -3.59 -17.44
CA ILE A 47 -22.82 -3.60 -16.06
C ILE A 47 -22.15 -2.28 -15.70
N THR A 48 -21.37 -1.71 -16.63
CA THR A 48 -20.65 -0.46 -16.42
C THR A 48 -21.49 0.77 -16.70
N ALA A 49 -22.70 0.61 -17.27
CA ALA A 49 -23.58 1.67 -17.77
C ALA A 49 -22.81 2.70 -18.62
N THR A 50 -21.84 2.23 -19.41
CA THR A 50 -20.94 3.10 -20.18
C THR A 50 -20.58 2.42 -21.50
N ARG A 51 -20.67 3.15 -22.61
CA ARG A 51 -20.21 2.64 -23.90
C ARG A 51 -18.69 2.58 -23.93
N LEU A 52 -18.16 1.43 -24.33
CA LEU A 52 -16.72 1.20 -24.44
C LEU A 52 -16.20 1.36 -25.87
N PHE A 53 -17.04 1.08 -26.89
CA PHE A 53 -16.64 1.19 -28.28
C PHE A 53 -17.72 1.88 -29.10
N GLU A 54 -17.27 2.60 -30.12
CA GLU A 54 -18.07 3.12 -31.23
C GLU A 54 -17.83 2.24 -32.47
N ARG A 55 -18.93 1.85 -33.10
CA ARG A 55 -18.84 1.15 -34.37
C ARG A 55 -18.73 2.15 -35.53
N ARG A 56 -17.63 2.10 -36.29
CA ARG A 56 -17.40 2.91 -37.47
C ARG A 56 -17.25 2.02 -38.70
N HIS A 57 -17.19 2.64 -39.90
CA HIS A 57 -17.02 1.92 -41.14
C HIS A 57 -15.69 1.14 -41.23
N ASP A 58 -14.66 1.60 -40.52
CA ASP A 58 -13.32 1.04 -40.44
C ASP A 58 -13.11 0.09 -39.22
N GLY A 59 -14.14 -0.12 -38.39
CA GLY A 59 -14.08 -1.07 -37.29
C GLY A 59 -14.65 -0.58 -35.97
N MET A 60 -14.10 -1.08 -34.87
CA MET A 60 -14.46 -0.74 -33.50
C MET A 60 -13.45 0.26 -32.91
N VAL A 61 -13.90 1.47 -32.64
CA VAL A 61 -13.05 2.54 -32.07
C VAL A 61 -13.28 2.65 -30.58
N PRO A 62 -12.22 2.55 -29.73
CA PRO A 62 -12.34 2.70 -28.28
C PRO A 62 -12.80 4.10 -27.91
N THR A 63 -13.73 4.19 -26.94
CA THR A 63 -14.11 5.45 -26.30
C THR A 63 -13.09 5.84 -25.23
N PRO A 64 -13.11 7.06 -24.66
CA PRO A 64 -12.31 7.42 -23.50
C PRO A 64 -12.51 6.47 -22.30
N ALA A 65 -13.72 5.95 -22.14
CA ALA A 65 -14.03 4.96 -21.11
C ALA A 65 -13.29 3.62 -21.32
N ALA A 66 -13.21 3.16 -22.57
CA ALA A 66 -12.40 1.99 -22.90
C ALA A 66 -10.90 2.26 -22.63
N GLY A 67 -10.42 3.47 -22.88
CA GLY A 67 -9.05 3.88 -22.59
C GLY A 67 -8.69 3.76 -21.10
N LEU A 68 -9.64 3.89 -20.19
CA LEU A 68 -9.46 3.65 -18.75
C LEU A 68 -9.59 2.18 -18.36
N LEU A 69 -10.59 1.48 -18.88
CA LEU A 69 -10.91 0.12 -18.45
C LEU A 69 -10.02 -0.95 -19.08
N VAL A 70 -9.72 -0.85 -20.39
CA VAL A 70 -8.98 -1.90 -21.12
C VAL A 70 -7.58 -2.17 -20.56
N PRO A 71 -6.76 -1.16 -20.23
CA PRO A 71 -5.47 -1.41 -19.59
C PRO A 71 -5.57 -2.12 -18.23
N ARG A 72 -6.65 -1.86 -17.48
CA ARG A 72 -6.94 -2.53 -16.20
C ARG A 72 -7.34 -3.98 -16.40
N ILE A 73 -8.18 -4.24 -17.42
CA ILE A 73 -8.55 -5.60 -17.83
C ILE A 73 -7.29 -6.38 -18.24
N ALA A 74 -6.43 -5.82 -19.06
CA ALA A 74 -5.20 -6.47 -19.50
C ALA A 74 -4.31 -6.83 -18.29
N ALA A 75 -4.06 -5.87 -17.38
CA ALA A 75 -3.28 -6.13 -16.18
C ALA A 75 -3.90 -7.20 -15.26
N ALA A 76 -5.23 -7.20 -15.11
CA ALA A 76 -5.92 -8.22 -14.34
C ALA A 76 -5.78 -9.62 -14.97
N LEU A 77 -5.89 -9.72 -16.29
CA LEU A 77 -5.70 -10.98 -17.03
C LEU A 77 -4.25 -11.47 -16.95
N ASP A 78 -3.27 -10.57 -17.00
CA ASP A 78 -1.85 -10.89 -16.83
C ASP A 78 -1.57 -11.46 -15.44
N HIS A 79 -2.15 -10.88 -14.38
CA HIS A 79 -2.07 -11.44 -13.04
C HIS A 79 -2.70 -12.82 -12.93
N ILE A 80 -3.85 -13.06 -13.57
CA ILE A 80 -4.53 -14.35 -13.56
C ILE A 80 -3.75 -15.42 -14.34
N ALA A 81 -3.12 -15.03 -15.45
CA ALA A 81 -2.23 -15.84 -16.30
C ALA A 81 -2.80 -17.22 -16.72
N SER A 82 -4.12 -17.43 -16.70
CA SER A 82 -4.73 -18.71 -17.08
C SER A 82 -6.16 -18.54 -17.60
N PRO A 83 -6.49 -19.10 -18.77
CA PRO A 83 -7.86 -19.08 -19.33
C PRO A 83 -8.84 -20.00 -18.55
N HIS A 84 -8.32 -20.88 -17.70
CA HIS A 84 -9.14 -21.84 -16.92
C HIS A 84 -9.68 -21.26 -15.62
N VAL A 85 -9.26 -20.06 -15.24
CA VAL A 85 -9.77 -19.35 -14.06
C VAL A 85 -11.11 -18.71 -14.39
N THR A 86 -12.05 -18.77 -13.46
CA THR A 86 -13.34 -18.06 -13.51
C THR A 86 -13.48 -17.13 -12.31
N MET A 87 -14.34 -16.11 -12.42
CA MET A 87 -14.62 -15.20 -11.29
C MET A 87 -15.07 -15.95 -10.04
N SER A 88 -15.89 -17.00 -10.21
CA SER A 88 -16.35 -17.81 -9.09
C SER A 88 -15.20 -18.58 -8.40
N ARG A 89 -14.27 -19.17 -9.18
CA ARG A 89 -13.10 -19.84 -8.62
C ARG A 89 -12.14 -18.86 -7.95
N MET A 90 -11.94 -17.69 -8.54
CA MET A 90 -11.14 -16.61 -7.97
C MET A 90 -11.73 -16.13 -6.64
N ARG A 91 -13.05 -15.89 -6.59
CA ARG A 91 -13.78 -15.49 -5.37
C ARG A 91 -13.66 -16.54 -4.26
N ALA A 92 -13.84 -17.82 -4.58
CA ALA A 92 -13.71 -18.92 -3.63
C ALA A 92 -12.30 -19.03 -3.05
N MET A 93 -11.27 -18.94 -3.90
CA MET A 93 -9.87 -19.00 -3.49
C MET A 93 -9.50 -17.83 -2.59
N LEU A 94 -9.91 -16.60 -2.91
CA LEU A 94 -9.66 -15.43 -2.09
C LEU A 94 -10.38 -15.51 -0.75
N ALA A 95 -11.63 -15.90 -0.72
CA ALA A 95 -12.38 -16.06 0.53
C ALA A 95 -11.74 -17.11 1.45
N LEU A 96 -11.24 -18.21 0.88
CA LEU A 96 -10.54 -19.24 1.64
C LEU A 96 -9.20 -18.72 2.17
N ALA A 97 -8.46 -17.97 1.35
CA ALA A 97 -7.20 -17.33 1.73
C ALA A 97 -7.37 -16.33 2.87
N ASP A 98 -8.48 -15.58 2.87
CA ASP A 98 -8.73 -14.52 3.86
C ASP A 98 -9.31 -15.08 5.18
N SER A 99 -10.03 -16.22 5.13
CA SER A 99 -10.68 -16.81 6.31
C SER A 99 -9.94 -17.99 6.95
N GLY A 100 -9.01 -18.62 6.25
CA GLY A 100 -8.29 -19.80 6.71
C GLY A 100 -9.18 -21.06 6.88
N SER A 101 -10.46 -21.01 6.48
CA SER A 101 -11.40 -22.13 6.60
C SER A 101 -12.52 -22.06 5.58
N TYR A 102 -13.04 -23.22 5.16
CA TYR A 102 -14.20 -23.26 4.27
C TYR A 102 -15.47 -22.68 4.91
N SER A 103 -15.63 -22.85 6.23
CA SER A 103 -16.76 -22.28 6.97
C SER A 103 -16.70 -20.74 6.95
N GLY A 104 -15.53 -20.16 7.27
CA GLY A 104 -15.32 -18.72 7.19
C GLY A 104 -15.51 -18.19 5.76
N ALA A 105 -14.98 -18.89 4.75
CA ALA A 105 -15.19 -18.54 3.34
C ALA A 105 -16.68 -18.56 2.95
N SER A 106 -17.46 -19.53 3.47
CA SER A 106 -18.90 -19.58 3.26
C SER A 106 -19.61 -18.36 3.86
N THR A 107 -19.25 -17.98 5.08
CA THR A 107 -19.79 -16.78 5.73
C THR A 107 -19.46 -15.52 4.94
N LEU A 108 -18.21 -15.37 4.45
CA LEU A 108 -17.77 -14.20 3.67
C LEU A 108 -18.43 -14.08 2.30
N THR A 109 -18.75 -15.21 1.66
CA THR A 109 -19.22 -15.21 0.26
C THR A 109 -20.70 -15.49 0.10
N GLY A 110 -21.35 -16.09 1.11
CA GLY A 110 -22.69 -16.66 0.99
C GLY A 110 -22.77 -17.93 0.15
N LEU A 111 -21.62 -18.48 -0.29
CA LEU A 111 -21.57 -19.72 -1.07
C LEU A 111 -21.64 -20.94 -0.16
N SER A 112 -22.26 -22.02 -0.64
CA SER A 112 -22.31 -23.27 0.12
C SER A 112 -20.94 -23.93 0.24
N LEU A 113 -20.70 -24.66 1.35
CA LEU A 113 -19.46 -25.42 1.57
C LEU A 113 -19.10 -26.34 0.38
N PRO A 114 -20.05 -27.15 -0.18
CA PRO A 114 -19.76 -27.99 -1.34
C PRO A 114 -19.31 -27.17 -2.56
N SER A 115 -19.92 -26.00 -2.80
CA SER A 115 -19.55 -25.12 -3.93
C SER A 115 -18.14 -24.56 -3.78
N LEU A 116 -17.76 -24.16 -2.56
CA LEU A 116 -16.40 -23.67 -2.27
C LEU A 116 -15.35 -24.78 -2.43
N HIS A 117 -15.62 -25.97 -1.87
CA HIS A 117 -14.74 -27.12 -2.03
C HIS A 117 -14.52 -27.48 -3.51
N ARG A 118 -15.62 -27.55 -4.28
CA ARG A 118 -15.55 -27.83 -5.71
C ARG A 118 -14.78 -26.77 -6.46
N ALA A 119 -15.04 -25.48 -6.21
CA ALA A 119 -14.36 -24.38 -6.90
C ALA A 119 -12.85 -24.40 -6.68
N VAL A 120 -12.38 -24.66 -5.45
CA VAL A 120 -10.94 -24.72 -5.12
C VAL A 120 -10.32 -26.02 -5.67
N ALA A 121 -11.01 -27.15 -5.61
CA ALA A 121 -10.55 -28.42 -6.18
C ALA A 121 -10.41 -28.34 -7.71
N ASP A 122 -11.44 -27.82 -8.39
CA ASP A 122 -11.42 -27.60 -9.84
C ASP A 122 -10.31 -26.64 -10.25
N LEU A 123 -10.04 -25.60 -9.45
CA LEU A 123 -8.95 -24.66 -9.69
C LEU A 123 -7.59 -25.36 -9.56
N SER A 124 -7.41 -26.17 -8.51
CA SER A 124 -6.18 -26.97 -8.30
C SER A 124 -5.93 -27.93 -9.45
N LEU A 125 -6.97 -28.60 -9.91
CA LEU A 125 -6.91 -29.53 -11.04
C LEU A 125 -6.58 -28.78 -12.36
N ALA A 126 -7.29 -27.68 -12.65
CA ALA A 126 -7.10 -26.90 -13.85
C ALA A 126 -5.69 -26.30 -13.97
N LEU A 127 -5.10 -25.91 -12.84
CA LEU A 127 -3.75 -25.34 -12.77
C LEU A 127 -2.66 -26.42 -12.52
N ARG A 128 -3.07 -27.68 -12.32
CA ARG A 128 -2.17 -28.80 -11.99
C ARG A 128 -1.25 -28.49 -10.80
N ARG A 129 -1.76 -27.82 -9.78
CA ARG A 129 -1.04 -27.40 -8.58
C ARG A 129 -1.87 -27.66 -7.33
N LYS A 130 -1.22 -28.15 -6.27
CA LYS A 130 -1.85 -28.22 -4.94
C LYS A 130 -1.85 -26.80 -4.36
N LEU A 131 -3.04 -26.23 -4.13
CA LEU A 131 -3.19 -24.85 -3.68
C LEU A 131 -3.40 -24.75 -2.16
N VAL A 132 -3.94 -25.81 -1.56
CA VAL A 132 -4.32 -25.82 -0.14
C VAL A 132 -3.94 -27.13 0.53
N GLU A 133 -3.69 -27.05 1.84
CA GLU A 133 -3.43 -28.19 2.71
C GLU A 133 -4.32 -28.13 3.97
N ARG A 134 -4.66 -29.28 4.51
CA ARG A 134 -5.33 -29.37 5.79
C ARG A 134 -4.34 -29.18 6.94
N ARG A 135 -4.70 -28.35 7.92
CA ARG A 135 -3.94 -28.19 9.16
C ARG A 135 -4.92 -28.18 10.34
N GLY A 136 -4.98 -29.28 11.06
CA GLY A 136 -5.97 -29.46 12.12
C GLY A 136 -7.41 -29.32 11.59
N LYS A 137 -8.19 -28.42 12.16
CA LYS A 137 -9.56 -28.11 11.73
C LYS A 137 -9.63 -27.05 10.62
N GLY A 138 -8.52 -26.43 10.25
CA GLY A 138 -8.43 -25.38 9.24
C GLY A 138 -7.77 -25.81 7.94
N VAL A 139 -7.59 -24.83 7.07
CA VAL A 139 -6.91 -24.96 5.78
C VAL A 139 -5.85 -23.89 5.68
N ILE A 140 -4.64 -24.26 5.26
CA ILE A 140 -3.56 -23.33 4.95
C ILE A 140 -3.29 -23.35 3.45
N LEU A 141 -2.81 -22.23 2.93
CA LEU A 141 -2.34 -22.15 1.56
C LEU A 141 -0.94 -22.80 1.46
N THR A 142 -0.71 -23.52 0.38
CA THR A 142 0.66 -23.85 -0.05
C THR A 142 1.35 -22.59 -0.59
N ASP A 143 2.66 -22.61 -0.84
CA ASP A 143 3.37 -21.50 -1.49
C ASP A 143 2.76 -21.17 -2.84
N SER A 144 2.38 -22.18 -3.62
CA SER A 144 1.65 -22.00 -4.88
C SER A 144 0.28 -21.36 -4.67
N GLY A 145 -0.42 -21.76 -3.60
CA GLY A 145 -1.71 -21.17 -3.22
C GLY A 145 -1.58 -19.73 -2.78
N ALA A 146 -0.57 -19.39 -1.98
CA ALA A 146 -0.29 -18.04 -1.52
C ALA A 146 0.08 -17.11 -2.69
N THR A 147 0.94 -17.59 -3.60
CA THR A 147 1.31 -16.85 -4.82
C THR A 147 0.09 -16.60 -5.71
N LEU A 148 -0.76 -17.60 -5.91
CA LEU A 148 -1.99 -17.47 -6.70
C LEU A 148 -3.00 -16.52 -6.03
N ALA A 149 -3.18 -16.61 -4.71
CA ALA A 149 -4.06 -15.71 -3.98
C ALA A 149 -3.60 -14.25 -4.09
N ARG A 150 -2.28 -13.98 -4.02
CA ARG A 150 -1.72 -12.65 -4.28
C ARG A 150 -2.04 -12.19 -5.70
N ALA A 151 -1.78 -12.99 -6.72
CA ALA A 151 -2.10 -12.68 -8.10
C ALA A 151 -3.59 -12.35 -8.29
N PHE A 152 -4.49 -13.12 -7.67
CA PHE A 152 -5.92 -12.86 -7.71
C PHE A 152 -6.34 -11.60 -6.97
N ARG A 153 -5.69 -11.25 -5.84
CA ARG A 153 -5.92 -9.97 -5.16
C ARG A 153 -5.53 -8.80 -6.05
N LEU A 154 -4.39 -8.87 -6.72
CA LEU A 154 -3.93 -7.83 -7.66
C LEU A 154 -4.87 -7.72 -8.87
N ALA A 155 -5.30 -8.83 -9.46
CA ALA A 155 -6.31 -8.81 -10.51
C ALA A 155 -7.61 -8.15 -10.06
N ARG A 156 -8.07 -8.45 -8.84
CA ARG A 156 -9.24 -7.80 -8.24
C ARG A 156 -9.05 -6.30 -8.09
N VAL A 157 -7.87 -5.86 -7.63
CA VAL A 157 -7.53 -4.44 -7.48
C VAL A 157 -7.58 -3.70 -8.82
N GLU A 158 -7.01 -4.29 -9.88
CA GLU A 158 -7.05 -3.70 -11.22
C GLU A 158 -8.48 -3.57 -11.75
N LEU A 159 -9.28 -4.62 -11.65
CA LEU A 159 -10.69 -4.58 -12.10
C LEU A 159 -11.51 -3.57 -11.31
N GLN A 160 -11.35 -3.53 -9.99
CA GLN A 160 -12.05 -2.56 -9.14
C GLN A 160 -11.64 -1.13 -9.50
N ALA A 161 -10.33 -0.87 -9.67
CA ALA A 161 -9.84 0.45 -10.08
C ALA A 161 -10.44 0.88 -11.43
N GLY A 162 -10.53 -0.02 -12.41
CA GLY A 162 -11.18 0.28 -13.69
C GLY A 162 -12.66 0.63 -13.54
N LEU A 163 -13.41 -0.12 -12.74
CA LEU A 163 -14.81 0.19 -12.46
C LEU A 163 -15.01 1.52 -11.72
N ASP A 164 -14.11 1.84 -10.78
CA ASP A 164 -14.15 3.08 -10.02
C ASP A 164 -13.82 4.28 -10.93
N GLU A 165 -12.87 4.16 -11.85
CA GLU A 165 -12.57 5.18 -12.86
C GLU A 165 -13.76 5.43 -13.81
N LEU A 166 -14.47 4.38 -14.24
CA LEU A 166 -15.70 4.53 -15.03
C LEU A 166 -16.85 5.17 -14.23
N ALA A 167 -16.99 4.81 -12.96
CA ALA A 167 -17.99 5.43 -12.09
C ALA A 167 -17.75 6.94 -11.93
N ALA A 168 -16.48 7.32 -11.86
CA ALA A 168 -16.10 8.71 -11.76
C ALA A 168 -16.39 9.55 -13.00
N LEU A 169 -16.24 8.98 -14.20
CA LEU A 169 -16.67 9.66 -15.44
C LEU A 169 -18.16 10.05 -15.42
N ARG A 170 -18.97 9.37 -14.60
CA ARG A 170 -20.40 9.60 -14.43
C ARG A 170 -20.74 10.46 -13.19
N GLY A 171 -19.73 11.03 -12.51
CA GLY A 171 -19.92 11.83 -11.31
C GLY A 171 -20.23 11.01 -10.04
N HIS A 172 -20.09 9.67 -10.08
CA HIS A 172 -20.26 8.81 -8.91
C HIS A 172 -18.90 8.56 -8.26
N GLU A 173 -18.55 9.41 -7.31
CA GLU A 173 -17.26 9.30 -6.62
C GLU A 173 -17.38 8.52 -5.32
N THR A 174 -17.09 7.23 -5.36
CA THR A 174 -16.92 6.35 -4.18
C THR A 174 -15.48 5.84 -4.08
N ARG A 175 -14.52 6.73 -4.28
CA ARG A 175 -13.12 6.35 -4.37
C ARG A 175 -12.50 6.27 -2.98
N ARG A 176 -11.65 5.26 -2.81
CA ARG A 176 -10.85 5.08 -1.61
C ARG A 176 -9.37 5.07 -1.98
N ILE A 177 -8.56 5.71 -1.17
CA ILE A 177 -7.10 5.61 -1.18
C ILE A 177 -6.69 4.98 0.15
N SER A 178 -5.84 3.96 0.10
CA SER A 178 -5.31 3.30 1.30
C SER A 178 -3.80 3.52 1.38
N VAL A 179 -3.35 4.21 2.42
CA VAL A 179 -1.95 4.59 2.61
C VAL A 179 -1.39 3.89 3.83
N GLY A 180 -0.30 3.13 3.64
CA GLY A 180 0.50 2.60 4.74
C GLY A 180 1.38 3.71 5.32
N ALA A 181 1.27 3.95 6.62
CA ALA A 181 1.95 5.02 7.32
C ALA A 181 2.94 4.48 8.35
N MET A 182 4.23 4.59 8.08
CA MET A 182 5.28 4.30 9.05
C MET A 182 5.41 5.45 10.07
N PRO A 183 5.99 5.23 11.25
CA PRO A 183 5.92 6.19 12.37
C PRO A 183 6.25 7.65 12.03
N LEU A 184 7.28 7.91 11.23
CA LEU A 184 7.71 9.27 10.91
C LEU A 184 6.68 9.99 10.02
N SER A 185 6.13 9.32 9.01
CA SER A 185 5.21 9.94 8.04
C SER A 185 3.91 10.44 8.66
N ARG A 186 3.53 9.92 9.86
CA ARG A 186 2.28 10.24 10.56
C ARG A 186 2.28 11.62 11.19
N ALA A 187 3.46 12.20 11.44
CA ALA A 187 3.57 13.43 12.21
C ALA A 187 3.16 14.68 11.40
N ARG A 188 3.72 14.88 10.23
CA ARG A 188 3.50 16.11 9.42
C ARG A 188 3.15 15.82 7.98
N VAL A 189 3.99 15.09 7.27
CA VAL A 189 3.93 14.92 5.82
C VAL A 189 2.60 14.32 5.36
N LEU A 190 2.22 13.18 5.92
CA LEU A 190 0.96 12.50 5.52
C LEU A 190 -0.28 13.28 5.93
N PRO A 191 -0.44 13.79 7.17
CA PRO A 191 -1.57 14.65 7.54
C PRO A 191 -1.70 15.90 6.66
N ALA A 192 -0.59 16.57 6.33
CA ALA A 192 -0.60 17.75 5.46
C ALA A 192 -1.04 17.40 4.03
N ALA A 193 -0.51 16.29 3.47
CA ALA A 193 -0.90 15.80 2.16
C ALA A 193 -2.39 15.43 2.10
N VAL A 194 -2.89 14.70 3.11
CA VAL A 194 -4.31 14.33 3.23
C VAL A 194 -5.20 15.56 3.33
N THR A 195 -4.83 16.51 4.18
CA THR A 195 -5.61 17.75 4.35
C THR A 195 -5.67 18.56 3.05
N ARG A 196 -4.53 18.70 2.36
CA ARG A 196 -4.47 19.40 1.06
C ARG A 196 -5.32 18.70 0.01
N PHE A 197 -5.23 17.37 -0.06
CA PHE A 197 -5.96 16.54 -1.00
C PHE A 197 -7.47 16.61 -0.76
N LEU A 198 -7.94 16.44 0.47
CA LEU A 198 -9.38 16.41 0.80
C LEU A 198 -10.08 17.78 0.61
N ARG A 199 -9.34 18.89 0.61
CA ARG A 199 -9.89 20.20 0.21
C ARG A 199 -10.36 20.22 -1.26
N ARG A 200 -9.71 19.45 -2.14
CA ARG A 200 -10.05 19.35 -3.57
C ARG A 200 -10.99 18.17 -3.86
N TYR A 201 -10.89 17.11 -3.06
CA TYR A 201 -11.63 15.86 -3.25
C TYR A 201 -12.34 15.42 -1.96
N PRO A 202 -13.31 16.21 -1.45
CA PRO A 202 -13.93 15.97 -0.13
C PRO A 202 -14.71 14.67 -0.02
N GLN A 203 -15.14 14.10 -1.15
CA GLN A 203 -15.90 12.84 -1.21
C GLN A 203 -15.00 11.59 -1.25
N VAL A 204 -13.70 11.74 -1.43
CA VAL A 204 -12.76 10.61 -1.44
C VAL A 204 -12.45 10.16 -0.02
N ARG A 205 -12.53 8.86 0.23
CA ARG A 205 -12.15 8.30 1.52
C ARG A 205 -10.66 7.97 1.53
N VAL A 206 -9.90 8.56 2.43
CA VAL A 206 -8.51 8.19 2.70
C VAL A 206 -8.46 7.28 3.92
N SER A 207 -7.89 6.09 3.75
CA SER A 207 -7.65 5.13 4.84
C SER A 207 -6.16 5.13 5.15
N ILE A 208 -5.79 5.42 6.38
CA ILE A 208 -4.41 5.36 6.86
C ILE A 208 -4.25 4.08 7.66
N VAL A 209 -3.35 3.20 7.22
CA VAL A 209 -3.01 1.94 7.88
C VAL A 209 -1.64 2.14 8.54
N GLU A 210 -1.64 2.19 9.85
CA GLU A 210 -0.43 2.39 10.63
C GLU A 210 0.28 1.06 10.87
N GLY A 211 1.61 1.08 10.85
CA GLY A 211 2.43 -0.09 11.15
C GLY A 211 3.91 0.14 10.92
N ALA A 212 4.72 -0.81 11.38
CA ALA A 212 6.10 -0.92 10.98
C ALA A 212 6.20 -1.47 9.54
N ARG A 213 7.37 -1.35 8.91
CA ARG A 213 7.57 -1.84 7.55
C ARG A 213 7.14 -3.30 7.37
N LEU A 214 7.52 -4.18 8.30
CA LEU A 214 7.21 -5.62 8.21
C LEU A 214 5.70 -5.89 8.19
N GLU A 215 4.91 -5.05 8.87
CA GLU A 215 3.45 -5.17 8.92
C GLU A 215 2.79 -4.61 7.67
N LEU A 216 3.41 -3.63 7.00
CA LEU A 216 2.84 -2.92 5.85
C LEU A 216 3.27 -3.51 4.49
N VAL A 217 4.42 -4.19 4.41
CA VAL A 217 4.96 -4.72 3.14
C VAL A 217 4.00 -5.73 2.49
N GLU A 218 3.50 -6.71 3.24
CA GLU A 218 2.58 -7.71 2.69
C GLU A 218 1.22 -7.10 2.28
N PRO A 219 0.56 -6.24 3.07
CA PRO A 219 -0.59 -5.46 2.62
C PRO A 219 -0.32 -4.66 1.34
N LEU A 220 0.85 -4.04 1.18
CA LEU A 220 1.22 -3.33 -0.04
C LEU A 220 1.33 -4.28 -1.23
N ARG A 221 2.07 -5.38 -1.09
CA ARG A 221 2.27 -6.39 -2.13
C ARG A 221 0.97 -7.07 -2.56
N ASN A 222 0.04 -7.24 -1.62
CA ASN A 222 -1.28 -7.82 -1.87
C ASN A 222 -2.31 -6.81 -2.39
N GLY A 223 -1.98 -5.51 -2.47
CA GLY A 223 -2.90 -4.46 -2.91
C GLY A 223 -3.98 -4.07 -1.89
N ALA A 224 -3.81 -4.45 -0.62
CA ALA A 224 -4.67 -3.98 0.48
C ALA A 224 -4.41 -2.51 0.82
N ILE A 225 -3.16 -2.05 0.65
CA ILE A 225 -2.77 -0.63 0.62
C ILE A 225 -2.20 -0.27 -0.74
N ASP A 226 -2.37 0.98 -1.15
CA ASP A 226 -1.98 1.46 -2.47
C ASP A 226 -0.52 1.86 -2.51
N LEU A 227 -0.09 2.60 -1.51
CA LEU A 227 1.28 3.10 -1.32
C LEU A 227 1.63 3.11 0.17
N MET A 228 2.91 3.12 0.47
CA MET A 228 3.44 3.21 1.84
C MET A 228 4.42 4.38 1.93
N VAL A 229 4.33 5.18 3.01
CA VAL A 229 5.21 6.32 3.25
C VAL A 229 6.02 6.11 4.52
N GLY A 230 7.34 6.29 4.45
CA GLY A 230 8.25 6.14 5.59
C GLY A 230 9.70 5.93 5.17
N ALA A 231 10.53 5.44 6.10
CA ALA A 231 11.95 5.22 5.86
C ALA A 231 12.17 4.17 4.76
N LEU A 232 12.97 4.55 3.77
CA LEU A 232 13.39 3.68 2.68
C LEU A 232 14.39 2.62 3.16
N ARG A 233 14.59 1.59 2.37
CA ARG A 233 15.58 0.52 2.61
C ARG A 233 16.59 0.47 1.48
N GLU A 234 17.85 0.41 1.85
CA GLU A 234 18.96 0.19 0.92
C GLU A 234 19.82 -0.98 1.45
N PRO A 235 19.89 -2.10 0.72
CA PRO A 235 19.17 -2.40 -0.52
C PRO A 235 17.67 -2.71 -0.29
N LEU A 236 16.85 -2.49 -1.32
CA LEU A 236 15.46 -2.97 -1.37
C LEU A 236 15.47 -4.47 -1.70
N LEU A 237 14.93 -5.28 -0.80
CA LEU A 237 14.97 -6.75 -0.93
C LEU A 237 13.81 -7.30 -1.76
N GLU A 238 12.70 -6.59 -1.84
CA GLU A 238 11.50 -7.02 -2.56
C GLU A 238 11.54 -6.56 -4.03
N PRO A 239 11.75 -7.47 -5.01
CA PRO A 239 11.91 -7.09 -6.41
C PRO A 239 10.61 -6.59 -7.08
N ASP A 240 9.47 -6.86 -6.45
CA ASP A 240 8.15 -6.44 -6.88
C ASP A 240 7.72 -5.07 -6.31
N LEU A 241 8.62 -4.40 -5.56
CA LEU A 241 8.42 -3.05 -5.05
C LEU A 241 9.37 -2.05 -5.71
N VAL A 242 8.97 -0.79 -5.69
CA VAL A 242 9.81 0.35 -6.08
C VAL A 242 9.72 1.43 -5.01
N GLN A 243 10.80 2.18 -4.88
CA GLN A 243 10.92 3.25 -3.90
C GLN A 243 11.22 4.58 -4.60
N GLN A 244 10.59 5.64 -4.13
CA GLN A 244 10.86 7.01 -4.53
C GLN A 244 11.20 7.82 -3.29
N ALA A 245 12.40 8.40 -3.26
CA ALA A 245 12.80 9.31 -2.19
C ALA A 245 11.93 10.58 -2.19
N LEU A 246 11.64 11.07 -1.01
CA LEU A 246 10.90 12.30 -0.78
C LEU A 246 11.79 13.35 -0.11
N PHE A 247 12.41 13.05 1.04
CA PHE A 247 13.29 13.95 1.77
C PHE A 247 14.25 13.16 2.69
N ASP A 248 15.27 13.82 3.16
CA ASP A 248 16.19 13.28 4.14
C ASP A 248 15.78 13.73 5.56
N ASP A 249 15.75 12.79 6.49
CA ASP A 249 15.45 13.02 7.91
C ASP A 249 16.72 12.85 8.74
N LEU A 250 17.03 13.86 9.55
CA LEU A 250 18.13 13.83 10.48
C LEU A 250 17.57 13.73 11.91
N PRO A 251 17.70 12.58 12.58
CA PRO A 251 17.27 12.41 13.96
C PRO A 251 17.98 13.36 14.91
N ALA A 252 17.34 13.70 16.01
CA ALA A 252 17.91 14.47 17.10
C ALA A 252 17.73 13.74 18.43
N ILE A 253 18.57 14.08 19.40
CA ILE A 253 18.45 13.60 20.78
C ILE A 253 17.45 14.51 21.47
N ILE A 254 16.32 13.94 21.87
CA ILE A 254 15.19 14.65 22.46
C ILE A 254 15.09 14.35 23.96
N ALA A 255 14.85 15.40 24.74
CA ALA A 255 14.62 15.34 26.18
C ALA A 255 13.49 16.31 26.58
N ARG A 256 13.07 16.27 27.83
CA ARG A 256 12.15 17.27 28.39
C ARG A 256 12.80 18.66 28.49
N ARG A 257 11.98 19.70 28.52
CA ARG A 257 12.43 21.03 28.96
C ARG A 257 12.95 20.97 30.39
N GLY A 258 14.06 21.67 30.68
CA GLY A 258 14.71 21.66 31.99
C GLY A 258 15.44 20.35 32.31
N HIS A 259 15.77 19.53 31.29
CA HIS A 259 16.66 18.39 31.48
C HIS A 259 18.06 18.86 31.88
N PRO A 260 18.79 18.14 32.78
CA PRO A 260 20.12 18.57 33.24
C PRO A 260 21.15 18.81 32.13
N LEU A 261 20.97 18.21 30.98
CA LEU A 261 21.85 18.41 29.81
C LEU A 261 21.39 19.54 28.85
N GLU A 262 20.27 20.22 29.14
CA GLU A 262 19.80 21.32 28.28
C GLU A 262 20.82 22.47 28.27
N GLY A 263 21.16 22.96 27.07
CA GLY A 263 22.11 24.04 26.88
C GLY A 263 23.60 23.70 27.05
N THR A 264 23.92 22.43 27.35
CA THR A 264 25.32 22.01 27.61
C THR A 264 26.06 21.48 26.37
N ALA A 265 25.38 21.29 25.22
CA ALA A 265 25.92 20.60 24.05
C ALA A 265 26.61 19.27 24.41
N PRO A 266 25.86 18.29 24.98
CA PRO A 266 26.45 17.13 25.64
C PRO A 266 27.15 16.20 24.64
N GLY A 267 28.35 15.74 25.02
CA GLY A 267 29.03 14.64 24.32
C GLY A 267 28.36 13.27 24.62
N LEU A 268 28.70 12.26 23.82
CA LEU A 268 28.12 10.91 23.95
C LEU A 268 28.34 10.29 25.34
N SER A 269 29.46 10.54 25.99
CA SER A 269 29.73 10.06 27.35
C SER A 269 28.76 10.63 28.38
N SER A 270 28.36 11.91 28.25
CA SER A 270 27.36 12.52 29.11
C SER A 270 25.97 11.97 28.84
N LEU A 271 25.64 11.70 27.59
CA LEU A 271 24.39 11.10 27.15
C LEU A 271 24.26 9.65 27.62
N ALA A 272 25.39 8.91 27.69
CA ALA A 272 25.42 7.53 28.18
C ALA A 272 25.10 7.39 29.67
N ALA A 273 25.21 8.47 30.45
CA ALA A 273 24.88 8.46 31.89
C ALA A 273 23.37 8.47 32.18
N TYR A 274 22.54 8.74 31.16
CA TYR A 274 21.08 8.81 31.31
C TYR A 274 20.40 7.56 30.72
N PRO A 275 19.22 7.19 31.24
CA PRO A 275 18.44 6.10 30.65
C PRO A 275 17.75 6.56 29.35
N TRP A 276 17.58 5.61 28.42
CA TRP A 276 17.01 5.87 27.10
C TRP A 276 15.70 5.13 26.89
N ILE A 277 14.81 5.77 26.14
CA ILE A 277 13.67 5.13 25.49
C ILE A 277 14.02 4.94 24.02
N VAL A 278 14.01 3.71 23.54
CA VAL A 278 14.38 3.41 22.15
C VAL A 278 13.36 2.47 21.50
N ALA A 279 13.40 2.38 20.18
CA ALA A 279 12.54 1.44 19.46
C ALA A 279 12.97 -0.02 19.73
N ALA A 280 12.09 -0.97 19.38
CA ALA A 280 12.39 -2.40 19.47
C ALA A 280 13.59 -2.79 18.60
N PRO A 281 14.32 -3.86 18.92
CA PRO A 281 15.42 -4.39 18.11
C PRO A 281 15.01 -4.62 16.65
N GLY A 282 15.91 -4.34 15.70
CA GLY A 282 15.65 -4.43 14.26
C GLY A 282 14.92 -3.22 13.66
N ALA A 283 14.57 -2.22 14.45
CA ALA A 283 14.13 -0.93 13.92
C ALA A 283 15.35 -0.09 13.49
N PRO A 284 15.33 0.56 12.30
CA PRO A 284 16.49 1.31 11.79
C PRO A 284 17.05 2.35 12.76
N LEU A 285 16.15 2.99 13.50
CA LEU A 285 16.56 4.03 14.45
C LEU A 285 17.23 3.42 15.70
N ARG A 286 16.85 2.19 16.07
CA ARG A 286 17.52 1.42 17.11
C ARG A 286 18.94 1.04 16.69
N ASP A 287 19.09 0.50 15.47
CA ASP A 287 20.38 0.12 14.92
C ASP A 287 21.31 1.34 14.81
N SER A 288 20.76 2.50 14.44
CA SER A 288 21.50 3.78 14.39
C SER A 288 21.95 4.23 15.78
N TRP A 289 21.07 4.12 16.78
CA TRP A 289 21.38 4.48 18.16
C TRP A 289 22.47 3.55 18.75
N GLU A 290 22.40 2.25 18.53
CA GLU A 290 23.43 1.30 19.00
C GLU A 290 24.79 1.59 18.34
N ARG A 291 24.79 1.83 17.04
CA ARG A 291 25.99 2.17 16.27
C ARG A 291 26.66 3.45 16.79
N MET A 292 25.89 4.48 17.10
CA MET A 292 26.39 5.74 17.62
C MET A 292 27.27 5.58 18.87
N PHE A 293 26.89 4.71 19.80
CA PHE A 293 27.69 4.42 21.00
C PHE A 293 28.85 3.46 20.70
N ALA A 294 28.62 2.45 19.87
CA ALA A 294 29.65 1.47 19.49
C ALA A 294 30.83 2.14 18.76
N GLU A 295 30.57 3.03 17.82
CA GLU A 295 31.61 3.80 17.08
C GLU A 295 32.41 4.71 17.98
N ALA A 296 31.79 5.21 19.05
CA ALA A 296 32.47 6.00 20.07
C ALA A 296 33.23 5.15 21.10
N GLY A 297 33.19 3.83 21.01
CA GLY A 297 33.78 2.92 21.98
C GLY A 297 33.15 2.97 23.37
N LEU A 298 31.88 3.39 23.45
CA LEU A 298 31.14 3.53 24.70
C LEU A 298 30.18 2.32 24.90
N PRO A 299 29.97 1.89 26.16
CA PRO A 299 28.93 0.92 26.44
C PRO A 299 27.56 1.52 26.15
N LEU A 300 26.61 0.64 25.78
CA LEU A 300 25.23 1.07 25.58
C LEU A 300 24.63 1.58 26.89
N PRO A 301 23.94 2.75 26.87
CA PRO A 301 23.22 3.26 28.03
C PRO A 301 22.08 2.31 28.47
N PRO A 302 21.59 2.44 29.72
CA PRO A 302 20.42 1.71 30.17
C PRO A 302 19.18 2.00 29.31
N VAL A 303 18.49 0.93 28.88
CA VAL A 303 17.24 1.00 28.12
C VAL A 303 16.13 0.34 28.94
N PRO A 304 15.53 1.07 29.90
CA PRO A 304 14.44 0.51 30.70
C PRO A 304 13.13 0.39 29.92
N ILE A 305 12.99 1.10 28.80
CA ILE A 305 11.73 1.14 28.02
C ILE A 305 12.05 1.01 26.54
N GLU A 306 11.37 0.06 25.90
CA GLU A 306 11.32 -0.07 24.44
C GLU A 306 9.93 0.33 23.93
N SER A 307 9.86 1.32 23.04
CA SER A 307 8.61 1.80 22.48
C SER A 307 8.81 2.40 21.08
N GLY A 308 7.89 2.08 20.17
CA GLY A 308 7.77 2.74 18.86
C GLY A 308 6.64 3.80 18.82
N SER A 309 5.91 3.98 19.92
CA SER A 309 4.80 4.92 20.02
C SER A 309 5.31 6.31 20.44
N VAL A 310 5.29 7.25 19.49
CA VAL A 310 5.70 8.64 19.77
C VAL A 310 4.87 9.27 20.89
N MET A 311 3.58 8.96 20.96
CA MET A 311 2.70 9.47 22.03
C MET A 311 3.14 8.98 23.41
N THR A 312 3.52 7.70 23.53
CA THR A 312 4.04 7.11 24.77
C THR A 312 5.41 7.72 25.13
N ILE A 313 6.31 7.78 24.15
CA ILE A 313 7.66 8.34 24.33
C ILE A 313 7.56 9.79 24.81
N ARG A 314 6.75 10.61 24.15
CA ARG A 314 6.53 12.01 24.51
C ARG A 314 6.13 12.18 25.98
N GLN A 315 5.14 11.42 26.46
CA GLN A 315 4.69 11.55 27.84
C GLN A 315 5.77 11.11 28.83
N LEU A 316 6.46 10.00 28.53
CA LEU A 316 7.55 9.52 29.37
C LEU A 316 8.72 10.52 29.45
N LEU A 317 9.04 11.19 28.33
CA LEU A 317 10.06 12.25 28.34
C LEU A 317 9.65 13.43 29.23
N ILE A 318 8.41 13.90 29.10
CA ILE A 318 7.91 15.06 29.89
C ILE A 318 8.03 14.80 31.39
N ASP A 319 7.78 13.56 31.82
CA ASP A 319 7.71 13.17 33.22
C ASP A 319 9.04 12.65 33.82
N SER A 320 10.14 12.66 33.02
CA SER A 320 11.40 12.04 33.44
C SER A 320 12.64 12.63 32.77
N ASP A 321 13.83 12.19 33.24
CA ASP A 321 15.11 12.50 32.61
C ASP A 321 15.54 11.46 31.55
N PHE A 322 14.58 10.79 30.91
CA PHE A 322 14.87 9.91 29.80
C PHE A 322 15.31 10.68 28.56
N LEU A 323 16.15 10.03 27.75
CA LEU A 323 16.53 10.48 26.42
C LEU A 323 15.92 9.58 25.36
N THR A 324 15.75 10.12 24.18
CA THR A 324 15.38 9.34 23.00
C THR A 324 16.03 9.88 21.74
N LEU A 325 16.15 9.03 20.71
CA LEU A 325 16.55 9.42 19.37
C LEU A 325 15.31 9.41 18.47
N LEU A 326 14.86 10.58 18.03
CA LEU A 326 13.67 10.75 17.17
C LEU A 326 13.93 11.81 16.09
N SER A 327 13.14 11.75 15.03
CA SER A 327 13.00 12.89 14.13
C SER A 327 12.38 14.09 14.87
N PRO A 328 12.92 15.30 14.76
CA PRO A 328 12.29 16.50 15.28
C PRO A 328 10.84 16.67 14.80
N ASP A 329 10.54 16.29 13.56
CA ASP A 329 9.20 16.36 13.00
C ASP A 329 8.17 15.51 13.76
N GLN A 330 8.61 14.40 14.38
CA GLN A 330 7.71 13.53 15.15
C GLN A 330 7.22 14.17 16.46
N VAL A 331 7.93 15.14 16.96
CA VAL A 331 7.66 15.88 18.20
C VAL A 331 7.66 17.39 17.97
N ALA A 332 7.39 17.84 16.76
CA ALA A 332 7.47 19.25 16.39
C ALA A 332 6.55 20.14 17.23
N VAL A 333 5.34 19.66 17.52
CA VAL A 333 4.36 20.39 18.37
C VAL A 333 4.90 20.59 19.77
N GLU A 334 5.52 19.56 20.36
CA GLU A 334 6.08 19.60 21.70
C GLU A 334 7.35 20.47 21.77
N LEU A 335 8.16 20.48 20.70
CA LEU A 335 9.31 21.36 20.57
C LEU A 335 8.87 22.83 20.44
N GLU A 336 7.88 23.11 19.60
CA GLU A 336 7.29 24.45 19.40
C GLU A 336 6.62 24.97 20.68
N ALA A 337 5.91 24.07 21.41
CA ALA A 337 5.29 24.39 22.69
C ALA A 337 6.31 24.53 23.85
N GLY A 338 7.56 24.14 23.63
CA GLY A 338 8.60 24.19 24.63
C GLY A 338 8.47 23.14 25.74
N TRP A 339 7.76 22.04 25.52
CA TRP A 339 7.69 20.92 26.47
C TRP A 339 8.87 19.98 26.32
N LEU A 340 9.36 19.81 25.11
CA LEU A 340 10.54 19.05 24.78
C LEU A 340 11.62 19.98 24.19
N VAL A 341 12.86 19.50 24.22
CA VAL A 341 14.03 20.18 23.63
C VAL A 341 14.90 19.18 22.89
N ALA A 342 15.55 19.64 21.82
CA ALA A 342 16.61 18.90 21.17
C ALA A 342 17.94 19.26 21.87
N LEU A 343 18.60 18.28 22.48
CA LEU A 343 19.91 18.45 23.14
C LEU A 343 21.06 18.58 22.13
N GLY A 344 20.84 18.16 20.91
CA GLY A 344 21.78 18.21 19.80
C GLY A 344 21.29 17.38 18.62
N ARG A 345 21.88 17.59 17.45
CA ARG A 345 21.69 16.72 16.29
C ARG A 345 22.40 15.38 16.56
N ALA A 346 21.85 14.31 16.04
CA ALA A 346 22.55 13.04 16.00
C ALA A 346 23.88 13.19 15.23
N PRO A 347 24.91 12.40 15.57
CA PRO A 347 26.14 12.35 14.80
C PRO A 347 25.88 12.13 13.30
N ALA A 348 26.81 12.60 12.45
CA ALA A 348 26.76 12.36 11.01
C ALA A 348 26.67 10.84 10.69
N GLY A 349 25.97 10.48 9.62
CA GLY A 349 25.77 9.10 9.20
C GLY A 349 24.52 8.43 9.80
N LEU A 350 23.68 9.19 10.51
CA LEU A 350 22.37 8.73 11.00
C LEU A 350 21.20 9.29 10.19
N GLU A 351 21.49 9.96 9.07
CA GLU A 351 20.51 10.43 8.13
C GLU A 351 19.67 9.25 7.58
N ARG A 352 18.38 9.46 7.46
CA ARG A 352 17.46 8.49 6.91
C ARG A 352 16.75 9.07 5.72
N ARG A 353 16.75 8.35 4.62
CA ARG A 353 15.95 8.72 3.46
C ARG A 353 14.51 8.30 3.67
N ILE A 354 13.60 9.26 3.64
CA ILE A 354 12.15 9.04 3.74
C ILE A 354 11.57 9.08 2.34
N GLY A 355 10.63 8.19 2.08
CA GLY A 355 10.07 8.12 0.75
C GLY A 355 8.75 7.37 0.67
N MET A 356 8.30 7.22 -0.56
CA MET A 356 7.13 6.46 -0.94
C MET A 356 7.56 5.11 -1.51
N THR A 357 6.90 4.04 -1.09
CA THR A 357 7.07 2.69 -1.65
C THR A 357 5.77 2.24 -2.28
N THR A 358 5.84 1.72 -3.50
CA THR A 358 4.70 1.18 -4.25
C THR A 358 5.05 -0.18 -4.88
N ARG A 359 4.05 -0.90 -5.37
CA ARG A 359 4.30 -2.05 -6.24
C ARG A 359 4.91 -1.58 -7.57
N ALA A 360 5.85 -2.33 -8.12
CA ALA A 360 6.43 -2.04 -9.44
C ALA A 360 5.36 -2.01 -10.56
N SER A 361 4.33 -2.84 -10.42
CA SER A 361 3.19 -2.90 -11.34
C SER A 361 2.06 -1.93 -10.99
N TRP A 362 2.20 -1.07 -9.97
CA TRP A 362 1.14 -0.18 -9.54
C TRP A 362 0.78 0.84 -10.62
N ARG A 363 -0.50 0.90 -10.93
CA ARG A 363 -1.09 1.87 -11.85
C ARG A 363 -2.03 2.77 -11.06
N PRO A 364 -1.60 3.96 -10.64
CA PRO A 364 -2.47 4.84 -9.87
C PRO A 364 -3.70 5.22 -10.70
N THR A 365 -4.87 5.24 -10.07
CA THR A 365 -6.05 5.89 -10.62
C THR A 365 -5.81 7.39 -10.69
N SER A 366 -6.64 8.13 -11.45
CA SER A 366 -6.54 9.59 -11.52
C SER A 366 -6.50 10.25 -10.13
N VAL A 367 -7.31 9.75 -9.20
CA VAL A 367 -7.38 10.27 -7.82
C VAL A 367 -6.16 9.90 -6.99
N GLN A 368 -5.63 8.68 -7.14
CA GLN A 368 -4.38 8.28 -6.50
C GLN A 368 -3.18 9.09 -7.00
N ALA A 369 -3.14 9.39 -8.31
CA ALA A 369 -2.11 10.23 -8.91
C ALA A 369 -2.18 11.68 -8.37
N GLU A 370 -3.39 12.23 -8.16
CA GLU A 370 -3.58 13.54 -7.52
C GLU A 370 -3.09 13.54 -6.08
N PHE A 371 -3.39 12.48 -5.32
CA PHE A 371 -2.88 12.34 -3.95
C PHE A 371 -1.35 12.30 -3.90
N VAL A 372 -0.72 11.55 -4.80
CA VAL A 372 0.76 11.52 -4.92
C VAL A 372 1.31 12.90 -5.26
N ARG A 373 0.67 13.65 -6.15
CA ARG A 373 1.07 15.04 -6.45
C ARG A 373 0.99 15.96 -5.22
N ASP A 374 -0.07 15.81 -4.41
CA ASP A 374 -0.19 16.58 -3.18
C ASP A 374 0.85 16.18 -2.14
N LEU A 375 1.18 14.88 -2.03
CA LEU A 375 2.25 14.38 -1.17
C LEU A 375 3.60 15.00 -1.57
N LEU A 376 3.95 14.97 -2.85
CA LEU A 376 5.18 15.59 -3.37
C LEU A 376 5.21 17.11 -3.17
N ALA A 377 4.08 17.79 -3.35
CA ALA A 377 3.98 19.24 -3.17
C ALA A 377 4.11 19.69 -1.70
N VAL A 378 3.77 18.84 -0.74
CA VAL A 378 4.01 19.11 0.68
C VAL A 378 5.49 19.06 0.99
N VAL A 379 6.18 18.03 0.51
CA VAL A 379 7.62 17.84 0.71
C VAL A 379 8.44 18.99 0.11
N GLY A 380 8.19 19.38 -1.13
CA GLY A 380 8.93 20.46 -1.79
C GLY A 380 8.75 21.85 -1.12
N ARG A 381 7.72 22.04 -0.29
CA ARG A 381 7.54 23.24 0.52
C ARG A 381 8.31 23.20 1.84
N GLU A 382 8.47 22.02 2.42
CA GLU A 382 9.25 21.82 3.63
C GLU A 382 10.74 22.06 3.37
N GLU A 383 11.27 21.59 2.24
CA GLU A 383 12.65 21.89 1.82
C GLU A 383 12.93 23.39 1.67
N GLN A 384 11.99 24.14 1.04
CA GLN A 384 12.11 25.60 0.90
C GLN A 384 11.92 26.35 2.22
N GLY A 385 11.20 25.79 3.20
CA GLY A 385 10.96 26.39 4.52
C GLY A 385 12.10 26.14 5.51
N ILE A 386 12.89 25.10 5.32
CA ILE A 386 14.08 24.79 6.13
C ILE A 386 15.23 25.73 5.76
N ASP A 387 15.45 26.03 4.48
CA ASP A 387 16.46 26.99 4.02
C ASP A 387 16.19 28.45 4.47
N ALA A 388 14.95 28.79 4.80
CA ALA A 388 14.57 30.13 5.26
C ALA A 388 14.70 30.34 6.79
N ARG A 389 15.06 29.31 7.56
CA ARG A 389 15.22 29.34 9.03
C ARG A 389 16.62 28.93 9.51
N GLY A 390 17.59 28.81 8.54
CA GLY A 390 18.99 28.51 8.82
C GLY A 390 19.81 29.70 9.25
#